data_0460d6d1815a6d677121c7161b0b424c
#
_entry.id   0460d6d1815a6d677121c7161b0b424c
#
_cell.length_a   1.000
_cell.length_b   1.000
_cell.length_c   1.000
_cell.angle_alpha   90.00
_cell.angle_beta   90.00
_cell.angle_gamma   90.00
#
_symmetry.space_group_name_H-M   'P 1'
#
loop_
_entity.id
_entity.type
_entity.pdbx_description
1 polymer ?
#
loop_
_entity_poly.entity_id
_entity_poly.type
_entity_poly.pdbx_seq_one_letter_code
_entity_poly.pdbx_strand_id
1 'polypeptide(L)'
;MEKESGSGPLNAPYEECRPALWERLVYSLWKDVRHLAGYPEQLKQAISLGALRPVTLQPPPDTFWMRSVVRWDTWMNGTYCESACTLNYRSPGYDRRFESSAILVPELQELVCRETVDNFSCDITDVSGMAASKSVDYDIQDIDQFPELCAPEYISPVSELRLANNLTHRGIRWDEMRFADYSWTSRRLYWLNCDGSHHLAAARYLAVRTGKSVPLNGTLYRYTLKPDAVKKLQRNWYIFAVPDEEIFHTFYDAMEGFQCPFGHSVLPENLHAAQSCKDMLALIWLPRWQPKTASVAQLLARAGFPDFNHVLSRHALQTTIN
;
A
#
# COMPACT_ATOMS: atom_id res chain seq x y z
N MET A 1 47.38 -54.12 -6.28
CA MET A 1 47.11 -54.05 -4.84
C MET A 1 46.50 -52.68 -4.58
N GLU A 2 45.36 -52.47 -4.17
CA GLU A 2 44.10 -53.20 -3.90
C GLU A 2 43.04 -52.11 -3.98
N LYS A 3 41.93 -52.43 -4.62
CA LYS A 3 40.72 -51.55 -4.68
C LYS A 3 39.99 -51.62 -3.35
N GLU A 4 39.61 -50.53 -2.78
CA GLU A 4 38.47 -50.53 -1.88
C GLU A 4 37.37 -49.62 -2.44
N SER A 5 36.29 -50.27 -2.78
CA SER A 5 35.02 -49.72 -3.17
C SER A 5 34.22 -49.38 -1.91
N GLY A 6 34.04 -48.08 -1.65
CA GLY A 6 33.10 -47.61 -0.62
C GLY A 6 31.72 -47.39 -1.24
N SER A 7 30.79 -48.32 -1.00
CA SER A 7 29.39 -48.19 -1.29
C SER A 7 28.75 -47.21 -0.27
N GLY A 8 28.34 -46.02 -0.72
CA GLY A 8 27.51 -45.10 0.05
C GLY A 8 26.09 -45.64 0.23
N PRO A 9 25.40 -45.31 1.30
CA PRO A 9 24.06 -45.81 1.57
C PRO A 9 23.04 -45.28 0.54
N LEU A 10 22.30 -46.21 -0.02
CA LEU A 10 21.12 -45.97 -0.84
C LEU A 10 20.11 -45.15 -0.04
N ASN A 11 19.77 -43.95 -0.57
CA ASN A 11 18.63 -43.18 -0.12
C ASN A 11 17.38 -44.05 -0.35
N ALA A 12 16.77 -44.49 0.73
CA ALA A 12 15.44 -45.08 0.69
C ALA A 12 14.45 -43.98 0.20
N PRO A 13 13.55 -44.26 -0.75
CA PRO A 13 12.54 -43.32 -1.15
C PRO A 13 11.64 -43.03 0.05
N TYR A 14 11.43 -41.75 0.36
CA TYR A 14 10.39 -41.31 1.26
C TYR A 14 9.05 -41.80 0.67
N GLU A 15 8.51 -42.89 1.21
CA GLU A 15 7.11 -43.24 0.99
C GLU A 15 6.25 -42.13 1.63
N GLU A 16 5.77 -41.25 0.80
CA GLU A 16 4.63 -40.37 1.18
C GLU A 16 3.49 -41.29 1.59
N CYS A 17 3.21 -41.33 2.89
CA CYS A 17 2.11 -42.09 3.44
C CYS A 17 0.79 -41.44 2.97
N ARG A 18 0.31 -41.83 1.79
CA ARG A 18 -0.96 -41.35 1.25
C ARG A 18 -2.07 -41.85 2.16
N PRO A 19 -2.91 -40.94 2.75
CA PRO A 19 -3.98 -41.35 3.62
C PRO A 19 -4.92 -42.31 2.87
N ALA A 20 -5.42 -43.34 3.54
CA ALA A 20 -6.29 -44.34 2.97
C ALA A 20 -7.57 -43.69 2.37
N LEU A 21 -8.13 -44.29 1.32
CA LEU A 21 -9.31 -43.77 0.63
C LEU A 21 -10.47 -43.47 1.59
N TRP A 22 -10.67 -44.30 2.62
CA TRP A 22 -11.74 -44.08 3.62
C TRP A 22 -11.43 -42.88 4.52
N GLU A 23 -10.19 -42.60 4.86
CA GLU A 23 -9.79 -41.41 5.63
C GLU A 23 -10.07 -40.12 4.84
N ARG A 24 -9.82 -40.15 3.53
CA ARG A 24 -10.17 -39.03 2.63
C ARG A 24 -11.67 -38.81 2.55
N LEU A 25 -12.46 -39.86 2.49
CA LEU A 25 -13.94 -39.79 2.47
C LEU A 25 -14.48 -39.24 3.79
N VAL A 26 -14.00 -39.77 4.92
CA VAL A 26 -14.40 -39.29 6.25
C VAL A 26 -14.03 -37.82 6.44
N TYR A 27 -12.83 -37.44 6.03
CA TYR A 27 -12.39 -36.04 6.09
C TYR A 27 -13.23 -35.14 5.20
N SER A 28 -13.57 -35.58 3.97
CA SER A 28 -14.43 -34.80 3.07
C SER A 28 -15.82 -34.59 3.66
N LEU A 29 -16.45 -35.63 4.18
CA LEU A 29 -17.76 -35.55 4.85
C LEU A 29 -17.70 -34.64 6.08
N TRP A 30 -16.68 -34.78 6.92
CA TRP A 30 -16.49 -33.94 8.09
C TRP A 30 -16.28 -32.47 7.71
N LYS A 31 -15.48 -32.19 6.68
CA LYS A 31 -15.28 -30.85 6.13
C LYS A 31 -16.61 -30.25 5.66
N ASP A 32 -17.42 -31.00 4.93
CA ASP A 32 -18.70 -30.53 4.42
C ASP A 32 -19.69 -30.20 5.57
N VAL A 33 -19.74 -31.03 6.60
CA VAL A 33 -20.52 -30.77 7.81
C VAL A 33 -20.03 -29.49 8.50
N ARG A 34 -18.72 -29.30 8.62
CA ARG A 34 -18.13 -28.09 9.22
C ARG A 34 -18.42 -26.85 8.39
N HIS A 35 -18.34 -26.93 7.06
CA HIS A 35 -18.69 -25.84 6.16
C HIS A 35 -20.18 -25.46 6.29
N LEU A 36 -21.09 -26.43 6.40
CA LEU A 36 -22.51 -26.20 6.67
C LEU A 36 -22.73 -25.54 8.04
N ALA A 37 -21.92 -25.88 9.04
CA ALA A 37 -21.93 -25.25 10.36
C ALA A 37 -21.22 -23.87 10.39
N GLY A 38 -20.77 -23.33 9.24
CA GLY A 38 -20.19 -22.00 9.14
C GLY A 38 -18.69 -21.92 9.47
N TYR A 39 -17.97 -23.04 9.48
CA TYR A 39 -16.51 -23.07 9.76
C TYR A 39 -15.70 -23.24 8.48
N PRO A 40 -14.75 -22.31 8.14
CA PRO A 40 -13.92 -22.37 6.95
C PRO A 40 -12.71 -23.33 7.14
N GLU A 41 -12.99 -24.65 7.21
CA GLU A 41 -12.00 -25.65 7.63
C GLU A 41 -10.81 -25.76 6.64
N GLN A 42 -11.05 -25.63 5.33
CA GLN A 42 -10.01 -25.68 4.32
C GLN A 42 -9.04 -24.48 4.45
N LEU A 43 -9.58 -23.27 4.70
CA LEU A 43 -8.77 -22.10 4.95
C LEU A 43 -7.94 -22.23 6.24
N LYS A 44 -8.55 -22.76 7.31
CA LYS A 44 -7.86 -23.04 8.56
C LYS A 44 -6.71 -24.02 8.37
N GLN A 45 -6.92 -25.08 7.59
CA GLN A 45 -5.88 -26.04 7.26
C GLN A 45 -4.75 -25.39 6.44
N ALA A 46 -5.07 -24.61 5.42
CA ALA A 46 -4.08 -23.89 4.61
C ALA A 46 -3.17 -23.00 5.47
N ILE A 47 -3.75 -22.28 6.42
CA ILE A 47 -3.01 -21.43 7.36
C ILE A 47 -2.15 -22.29 8.30
N SER A 48 -2.69 -23.35 8.89
CA SER A 48 -1.95 -24.20 9.85
C SER A 48 -0.80 -24.98 9.21
N LEU A 49 -0.91 -25.33 7.94
CA LEU A 49 0.17 -25.96 7.15
C LEU A 49 1.18 -24.95 6.59
N GLY A 50 0.94 -23.65 6.77
CA GLY A 50 1.79 -22.60 6.25
C GLY A 50 1.72 -22.41 4.73
N ALA A 51 0.70 -22.98 4.07
CA ALA A 51 0.41 -22.74 2.66
C ALA A 51 -0.14 -21.32 2.42
N LEU A 52 -0.80 -20.74 3.41
CA LEU A 52 -1.19 -19.33 3.43
C LEU A 52 -0.59 -18.68 4.69
N ARG A 53 0.31 -17.71 4.52
CA ARG A 53 1.04 -17.07 5.61
C ARG A 53 0.69 -15.59 5.75
N PRO A 54 0.60 -15.08 6.98
CA PRO A 54 0.43 -13.64 7.18
C PRO A 54 1.64 -12.87 6.70
N VAL A 55 1.40 -11.67 6.23
CA VAL A 55 2.39 -10.69 5.80
C VAL A 55 2.45 -9.54 6.79
N THR A 56 3.49 -8.73 6.75
CA THR A 56 3.57 -7.51 7.53
C THR A 56 3.51 -6.31 6.59
N LEU A 57 2.55 -5.42 6.82
CA LEU A 57 2.49 -4.14 6.13
C LEU A 57 3.45 -3.16 6.81
N GLN A 58 4.33 -2.55 6.03
CA GLN A 58 5.13 -1.43 6.50
C GLN A 58 4.56 -0.12 5.96
N PRO A 59 4.37 0.89 6.83
CA PRO A 59 4.17 2.24 6.37
C PRO A 59 5.41 2.68 5.59
N PRO A 60 5.26 3.52 4.57
CA PRO A 60 6.42 4.11 3.90
C PRO A 60 7.27 4.87 4.93
N PRO A 61 8.60 4.91 4.73
CA PRO A 61 9.49 5.66 5.63
C PRO A 61 9.10 7.14 5.61
N ASP A 62 9.13 7.81 6.78
CA ASP A 62 8.86 9.25 6.87
C ASP A 62 10.05 10.03 6.31
N THR A 63 10.03 10.26 5.00
CA THR A 63 11.01 11.06 4.28
C THR A 63 10.35 12.30 3.68
N PHE A 64 11.15 13.27 3.26
CA PHE A 64 10.63 14.45 2.56
C PHE A 64 10.17 14.15 1.11
N TRP A 65 10.38 12.93 0.62
CA TRP A 65 9.91 12.50 -0.70
C TRP A 65 8.42 12.18 -0.71
N MET A 66 7.74 12.54 -1.79
CA MET A 66 6.31 12.20 -1.97
C MET A 66 6.05 10.69 -1.98
N ARG A 67 7.05 9.84 -2.25
CA ARG A 67 6.95 8.38 -2.10
C ARG A 67 6.68 7.91 -0.65
N SER A 68 6.87 8.79 0.34
CA SER A 68 6.48 8.52 1.73
C SER A 68 4.98 8.70 2.00
N VAL A 69 4.23 9.23 1.03
CA VAL A 69 2.81 9.45 1.14
C VAL A 69 2.05 8.25 0.59
N VAL A 70 1.24 7.59 1.41
CA VAL A 70 0.30 6.58 0.92
C VAL A 70 -0.74 7.25 0.03
N ARG A 71 -0.86 6.79 -1.22
CA ARG A 71 -1.67 7.46 -2.24
C ARG A 71 -3.12 6.99 -2.20
N TRP A 72 -3.86 7.48 -1.19
CA TRP A 72 -5.32 7.24 -1.11
C TRP A 72 -6.09 7.91 -2.24
N ASP A 73 -5.55 9.01 -2.76
CA ASP A 73 -6.14 9.82 -3.83
C ASP A 73 -6.16 9.13 -5.20
N THR A 74 -5.24 8.18 -5.42
CA THR A 74 -5.16 7.38 -6.65
C THR A 74 -5.56 5.92 -6.45
N TRP A 75 -5.88 5.52 -5.21
CA TRP A 75 -6.24 4.14 -4.91
C TRP A 75 -7.50 3.71 -5.66
N MET A 76 -7.43 2.61 -6.40
CA MET A 76 -8.51 2.07 -7.22
C MET A 76 -8.96 2.97 -8.40
N ASN A 77 -8.14 3.94 -8.83
CA ASN A 77 -8.47 4.85 -9.93
C ASN A 77 -8.19 4.28 -11.34
N GLY A 78 -8.28 2.98 -11.52
CA GLY A 78 -8.45 2.43 -12.87
C GLY A 78 -7.22 1.93 -13.60
N THR A 79 -6.02 1.85 -12.99
CA THR A 79 -4.84 1.30 -13.67
C THR A 79 -4.89 -0.22 -13.85
N TYR A 80 -5.68 -0.92 -13.03
CA TYR A 80 -5.84 -2.38 -13.06
C TYR A 80 -7.31 -2.84 -12.95
N CYS A 81 -8.27 -1.92 -12.95
CA CYS A 81 -9.70 -2.21 -12.91
C CYS A 81 -10.36 -1.61 -14.15
N GLU A 82 -11.32 -2.32 -14.72
CA GLU A 82 -12.10 -1.86 -15.89
C GLU A 82 -12.84 -0.54 -15.61
N SER A 83 -13.10 -0.25 -14.34
CA SER A 83 -13.73 1.00 -13.89
C SER A 83 -13.13 1.44 -12.55
N ALA A 84 -13.05 2.76 -12.34
CA ALA A 84 -12.60 3.33 -11.06
C ALA A 84 -13.48 2.84 -9.90
N CYS A 85 -12.84 2.59 -8.75
CA CYS A 85 -13.50 2.18 -7.50
C CYS A 85 -14.31 0.87 -7.58
N THR A 86 -13.91 -0.05 -8.46
CA THR A 86 -14.53 -1.38 -8.58
C THR A 86 -13.61 -2.48 -8.06
N LEU A 87 -14.20 -3.48 -7.42
CA LEU A 87 -13.52 -4.71 -6.99
C LEU A 87 -13.75 -5.82 -7.99
N ASN A 88 -12.72 -6.62 -8.25
CA ASN A 88 -12.91 -7.95 -8.81
C ASN A 88 -13.54 -8.83 -7.75
N TYR A 89 -14.79 -9.23 -7.95
CA TYR A 89 -15.60 -9.95 -6.97
C TYR A 89 -15.85 -11.38 -7.42
N ARG A 90 -15.71 -12.31 -6.48
CA ARG A 90 -15.94 -13.73 -6.66
C ARG A 90 -17.10 -14.15 -5.80
N SER A 91 -18.09 -14.77 -6.38
CA SER A 91 -19.27 -15.27 -5.66
C SER A 91 -19.72 -16.62 -6.20
N PRO A 92 -20.36 -17.45 -5.35
CA PRO A 92 -20.87 -18.74 -5.79
C PRO A 92 -21.89 -18.60 -6.94
N GLY A 93 -21.63 -19.27 -8.05
CA GLY A 93 -22.58 -19.45 -9.13
C GLY A 93 -23.54 -20.63 -8.89
N TYR A 94 -24.38 -20.92 -9.88
CA TYR A 94 -25.38 -21.97 -9.79
C TYR A 94 -24.79 -23.37 -9.62
N ASP A 95 -23.65 -23.65 -10.29
CA ASP A 95 -22.90 -24.91 -10.19
C ASP A 95 -21.95 -24.97 -8.99
N ARG A 96 -22.04 -24.03 -8.07
CA ARG A 96 -21.16 -23.84 -6.90
C ARG A 96 -19.71 -23.44 -7.23
N ARG A 97 -19.38 -23.25 -8.50
CA ARG A 97 -18.11 -22.61 -8.89
C ARG A 97 -18.22 -21.10 -8.74
N PHE A 98 -17.10 -20.46 -8.53
CA PHE A 98 -17.11 -19.01 -8.42
C PHE A 98 -17.26 -18.35 -9.81
N GLU A 99 -18.20 -17.44 -9.86
CA GLU A 99 -18.34 -16.49 -10.96
C GLU A 99 -17.58 -15.18 -10.64
N SER A 100 -17.04 -14.57 -11.70
CA SER A 100 -16.35 -13.30 -11.60
C SER A 100 -17.27 -12.16 -12.00
N SER A 101 -17.31 -11.12 -11.19
CA SER A 101 -18.03 -9.88 -11.47
C SER A 101 -17.23 -8.67 -10.99
N ALA A 102 -17.57 -7.49 -11.49
CA ALA A 102 -17.05 -6.23 -10.97
C ALA A 102 -18.14 -5.59 -10.10
N ILE A 103 -17.80 -5.20 -8.88
CA ILE A 103 -18.72 -4.47 -8.00
C ILE A 103 -18.17 -3.11 -7.65
N LEU A 104 -19.02 -2.10 -7.75
CA LEU A 104 -18.68 -0.74 -7.34
C LEU A 104 -18.64 -0.64 -5.81
N VAL A 105 -17.63 0.05 -5.29
CA VAL A 105 -17.50 0.43 -3.87
C VAL A 105 -17.65 1.95 -3.76
N PRO A 106 -18.86 2.46 -3.54
CA PRO A 106 -19.12 3.91 -3.58
C PRO A 106 -18.28 4.71 -2.56
N GLU A 107 -17.95 4.09 -1.44
CA GLU A 107 -17.16 4.70 -0.38
C GLU A 107 -15.75 5.08 -0.84
N LEU A 108 -15.19 4.37 -1.83
CA LEU A 108 -13.88 4.68 -2.41
C LEU A 108 -13.94 5.97 -3.24
N GLN A 109 -15.05 6.24 -3.91
CA GLN A 109 -15.24 7.48 -4.67
C GLN A 109 -15.27 8.71 -3.76
N GLU A 110 -15.75 8.52 -2.52
CA GLU A 110 -15.86 9.57 -1.52
C GLU A 110 -14.63 9.63 -0.59
N LEU A 111 -13.67 8.69 -0.72
CA LEU A 111 -12.62 8.48 0.27
C LEU A 111 -11.73 9.71 0.45
N VAL A 112 -11.36 10.36 -0.65
CA VAL A 112 -10.49 11.55 -0.65
C VAL A 112 -11.19 12.70 -1.33
N CYS A 113 -11.18 13.87 -0.68
CA CYS A 113 -11.54 15.14 -1.26
C CYS A 113 -10.29 15.85 -1.76
N ARG A 114 -10.29 16.33 -2.99
CA ARG A 114 -9.27 17.22 -3.53
C ARG A 114 -9.86 18.63 -3.66
N GLU A 115 -9.26 19.58 -2.98
CA GLU A 115 -9.48 21.01 -3.17
C GLU A 115 -8.35 21.57 -4.05
N THR A 116 -8.68 22.45 -4.99
CA THR A 116 -7.70 23.19 -5.79
C THR A 116 -7.71 24.63 -5.34
N VAL A 117 -6.57 25.15 -4.91
CA VAL A 117 -6.39 26.54 -4.51
C VAL A 117 -5.51 27.21 -5.56
N ASP A 118 -6.16 27.98 -6.43
CA ASP A 118 -5.46 28.77 -7.44
C ASP A 118 -4.82 30.01 -6.80
N ASN A 119 -3.75 30.51 -7.41
CA ASN A 119 -2.97 31.65 -6.92
C ASN A 119 -2.47 31.47 -5.47
N PHE A 120 -2.18 30.22 -5.11
CA PHE A 120 -1.56 29.92 -3.84
C PHE A 120 -0.17 30.55 -3.75
N SER A 121 0.11 31.20 -2.62
CA SER A 121 1.41 31.82 -2.35
C SER A 121 1.98 31.29 -1.04
N CYS A 122 3.28 30.97 -1.05
CA CYS A 122 4.03 30.57 0.14
C CYS A 122 5.48 31.07 0.04
N ASP A 123 6.22 30.99 1.12
CA ASP A 123 7.67 31.18 1.06
C ASP A 123 8.38 29.87 0.69
N ILE A 124 9.55 29.92 0.06
CA ILE A 124 10.34 28.73 -0.27
C ILE A 124 10.65 27.87 0.96
N THR A 125 10.72 28.49 2.14
CA THR A 125 10.96 27.84 3.42
C THR A 125 9.78 26.98 3.90
N ASP A 126 8.57 27.24 3.39
CA ASP A 126 7.37 26.45 3.69
C ASP A 126 7.39 25.10 2.96
N VAL A 127 8.12 25.00 1.85
CA VAL A 127 8.26 23.76 1.09
C VAL A 127 9.07 22.75 1.90
N SER A 128 8.48 21.64 2.26
CA SER A 128 9.10 20.62 3.12
C SER A 128 9.12 19.22 2.49
N GLY A 129 8.69 19.10 1.24
CA GLY A 129 8.73 17.86 0.47
C GLY A 129 8.82 18.09 -1.03
N MET A 130 9.21 17.03 -1.77
CA MET A 130 9.34 17.05 -3.23
C MET A 130 8.80 15.77 -3.86
N ALA A 131 8.29 15.89 -5.10
CA ALA A 131 7.73 14.76 -5.83
C ALA A 131 8.80 13.89 -6.50
N ALA A 132 9.83 14.50 -7.09
CA ALA A 132 10.81 13.79 -7.90
C ALA A 132 12.26 14.33 -7.73
N SER A 133 13.22 13.43 -7.86
CA SER A 133 14.65 13.72 -7.95
C SER A 133 15.41 12.56 -8.58
N LYS A 134 16.59 12.85 -9.15
CA LYS A 134 17.55 11.81 -9.56
C LYS A 134 18.19 11.10 -8.36
N SER A 135 18.14 11.70 -7.17
CA SER A 135 18.73 11.18 -5.92
C SER A 135 17.64 10.70 -4.94
N VAL A 136 16.55 10.17 -5.45
CA VAL A 136 15.39 9.71 -4.66
C VAL A 136 15.69 8.49 -3.77
N ASP A 137 16.75 7.75 -4.05
CA ASP A 137 17.11 6.52 -3.33
C ASP A 137 17.64 6.77 -1.90
N TYR A 138 17.96 8.00 -1.56
CA TYR A 138 18.38 8.38 -0.21
C TYR A 138 17.17 8.56 0.71
N ASP A 139 17.19 7.86 1.86
CA ASP A 139 16.17 8.00 2.92
C ASP A 139 16.45 9.25 3.79
N ILE A 140 16.22 10.42 3.21
CA ILE A 140 16.43 11.72 3.84
C ILE A 140 15.10 12.19 4.45
N GLN A 141 15.11 12.54 5.74
CA GLN A 141 13.90 12.96 6.45
C GLN A 141 13.62 14.45 6.31
N ASP A 142 14.66 15.27 6.27
CA ASP A 142 14.59 16.71 6.17
C ASP A 142 15.11 17.20 4.81
N ILE A 143 14.35 18.07 4.17
CA ILE A 143 14.71 18.65 2.87
C ILE A 143 16.04 19.44 2.93
N ASP A 144 16.45 19.99 4.08
CA ASP A 144 17.71 20.72 4.22
C ASP A 144 18.94 19.78 4.22
N GLN A 145 18.78 18.52 4.61
CA GLN A 145 19.84 17.51 4.50
C GLN A 145 20.12 17.14 3.04
N PHE A 146 19.12 17.28 2.18
CA PHE A 146 19.25 16.86 0.80
C PHE A 146 20.36 17.61 0.03
N PRO A 147 20.46 18.95 0.01
CA PRO A 147 21.56 19.61 -0.64
C PRO A 147 22.91 19.39 0.07
N GLU A 148 22.94 19.17 1.37
CA GLU A 148 24.19 18.83 2.09
C GLU A 148 24.78 17.49 1.63
N LEU A 149 23.94 16.50 1.37
CA LEU A 149 24.33 15.15 0.97
C LEU A 149 24.50 14.99 -0.55
N CYS A 150 23.62 15.61 -1.32
CA CYS A 150 23.49 15.32 -2.76
C CYS A 150 23.94 16.47 -3.68
N ALA A 151 24.16 17.68 -3.15
CA ALA A 151 24.51 18.85 -3.97
C ALA A 151 25.27 19.92 -3.16
N PRO A 152 26.35 19.57 -2.42
CA PRO A 152 27.08 20.50 -1.56
C PRO A 152 27.68 21.68 -2.32
N GLU A 153 28.00 21.52 -3.60
CA GLU A 153 28.49 22.56 -4.48
C GLU A 153 27.48 23.67 -4.74
N TYR A 154 26.15 23.39 -4.57
CA TYR A 154 25.10 24.40 -4.76
C TYR A 154 24.87 25.25 -3.52
N ILE A 155 25.35 24.85 -2.35
CA ILE A 155 25.12 25.56 -1.09
C ILE A 155 26.38 26.26 -0.55
N SER A 156 27.55 26.03 -1.13
CA SER A 156 28.85 26.61 -0.67
C SER A 156 29.44 27.57 -1.71
N PRO A 157 29.90 28.78 -1.29
CA PRO A 157 29.67 29.36 0.04
C PRO A 157 28.25 29.85 0.24
N VAL A 158 27.77 29.88 1.51
CA VAL A 158 26.45 30.45 1.85
C VAL A 158 26.44 31.94 1.51
N SER A 159 25.62 32.33 0.54
CA SER A 159 25.52 33.72 0.08
C SER A 159 24.25 33.97 -0.70
N GLU A 160 23.78 35.22 -0.73
CA GLU A 160 22.66 35.67 -1.55
C GLU A 160 22.91 35.47 -3.05
N LEU A 161 24.13 35.65 -3.51
CA LEU A 161 24.50 35.38 -4.90
C LEU A 161 24.30 33.90 -5.26
N ARG A 162 24.70 33.00 -4.38
CA ARG A 162 24.51 31.56 -4.57
C ARG A 162 23.02 31.20 -4.57
N LEU A 163 22.25 31.81 -3.67
CA LEU A 163 20.78 31.70 -3.66
C LEU A 163 20.19 32.11 -5.01
N ALA A 164 20.51 33.33 -5.48
CA ALA A 164 20.04 33.83 -6.76
C ALA A 164 20.38 32.89 -7.94
N ASN A 165 21.64 32.38 -7.98
CA ASN A 165 22.06 31.45 -9.02
C ASN A 165 21.25 30.15 -9.03
N ASN A 166 20.93 29.58 -7.88
CA ASN A 166 20.09 28.39 -7.83
C ASN A 166 18.67 28.67 -8.35
N LEU A 167 18.09 29.83 -8.02
CA LEU A 167 16.77 30.23 -8.45
C LEU A 167 16.64 30.46 -9.97
N THR A 168 17.76 30.69 -10.68
CA THR A 168 17.74 30.84 -12.15
C THR A 168 17.73 29.52 -12.91
N HIS A 169 17.78 28.38 -12.20
CA HIS A 169 17.80 27.09 -12.86
C HIS A 169 16.49 26.82 -13.60
N ARG A 170 16.59 26.50 -14.90
CA ARG A 170 15.43 26.29 -15.80
C ARG A 170 14.45 25.18 -15.38
N GLY A 171 14.92 24.23 -14.57
CA GLY A 171 14.09 23.15 -14.04
C GLY A 171 13.11 23.61 -12.95
N ILE A 172 13.32 24.84 -12.41
CA ILE A 172 12.34 25.51 -11.54
C ILE A 172 11.41 26.31 -12.45
N ARG A 173 10.27 25.73 -12.78
CA ARG A 173 9.29 26.36 -13.66
C ARG A 173 8.39 27.29 -12.87
N TRP A 174 8.79 28.54 -12.74
CA TRP A 174 8.12 29.55 -11.93
C TRP A 174 6.66 29.83 -12.34
N ASP A 175 6.35 29.67 -13.61
CA ASP A 175 5.04 29.90 -14.22
C ASP A 175 4.08 28.69 -14.07
N GLU A 176 4.61 27.52 -13.70
CA GLU A 176 3.85 26.28 -13.62
C GLU A 176 4.00 25.58 -12.25
N MET A 177 4.30 26.34 -11.19
CA MET A 177 4.52 25.72 -9.89
C MET A 177 3.22 25.07 -9.36
N ARG A 178 3.36 23.84 -8.89
CA ARG A 178 2.27 23.06 -8.30
C ARG A 178 2.73 22.49 -6.98
N PHE A 179 1.83 22.54 -6.03
CA PHE A 179 2.06 22.05 -4.67
C PHE A 179 0.98 21.04 -4.27
N ALA A 180 1.30 20.18 -3.33
CA ALA A 180 0.33 19.31 -2.71
C ALA A 180 0.53 19.25 -1.20
N ASP A 181 -0.58 19.18 -0.46
CA ASP A 181 -0.60 18.74 0.92
C ASP A 181 -1.57 17.56 1.10
N TYR A 182 -1.28 16.69 2.07
CA TYR A 182 -2.06 15.50 2.35
C TYR A 182 -2.39 15.45 3.84
N SER A 183 -3.66 15.52 4.19
CA SER A 183 -4.14 15.62 5.59
C SER A 183 -3.73 14.44 6.47
N TRP A 184 -3.35 13.31 5.87
CA TRP A 184 -2.93 12.09 6.55
C TRP A 184 -1.42 11.93 6.69
N THR A 185 -0.66 12.98 6.40
CA THR A 185 0.80 13.02 6.59
C THR A 185 1.19 14.08 7.63
N SER A 186 2.48 14.21 7.93
CA SER A 186 3.05 15.16 8.89
C SER A 186 3.07 16.61 8.36
N ARG A 187 1.96 17.15 7.84
CA ARG A 187 1.81 18.56 7.37
C ARG A 187 2.97 19.04 6.49
N ARG A 188 3.39 18.24 5.50
CA ARG A 188 4.40 18.62 4.54
C ARG A 188 3.77 19.29 3.34
N LEU A 189 4.30 20.46 2.94
CA LEU A 189 4.00 21.05 1.65
C LEU A 189 4.96 20.47 0.62
N TYR A 190 4.44 19.66 -0.30
CA TYR A 190 5.21 19.04 -1.37
C TYR A 190 5.22 19.92 -2.61
N TRP A 191 6.41 20.21 -3.16
CA TRP A 191 6.50 20.75 -4.50
C TRP A 191 6.38 19.61 -5.52
N LEU A 192 5.41 19.69 -6.43
CA LEU A 192 5.16 18.69 -7.46
C LEU A 192 6.05 18.96 -8.68
N ASN A 193 7.34 18.73 -8.51
CA ASN A 193 8.34 18.97 -9.53
C ASN A 193 8.53 17.77 -10.46
N CYS A 194 9.01 18.05 -11.68
CA CYS A 194 9.57 17.03 -12.59
C CYS A 194 11.07 17.21 -12.81
N ASP A 195 11.64 18.36 -12.42
CA ASP A 195 13.07 18.69 -12.50
C ASP A 195 13.42 19.73 -11.43
N GLY A 196 14.69 20.17 -11.35
CA GLY A 196 15.16 21.27 -10.50
C GLY A 196 15.23 20.98 -9.00
N SER A 197 15.07 19.73 -8.56
CA SER A 197 15.03 19.33 -7.14
C SER A 197 16.26 19.80 -6.35
N HIS A 198 17.46 19.56 -6.85
CA HIS A 198 18.70 19.95 -6.18
C HIS A 198 18.82 21.47 -6.04
N HIS A 199 18.46 22.23 -7.08
CA HIS A 199 18.54 23.68 -7.09
C HIS A 199 17.48 24.32 -6.17
N LEU A 200 16.23 23.84 -6.17
CA LEU A 200 15.22 24.39 -5.26
C LEU A 200 15.56 24.06 -3.81
N ALA A 201 16.01 22.85 -3.50
CA ALA A 201 16.41 22.49 -2.14
C ALA A 201 17.63 23.32 -1.68
N ALA A 202 18.62 23.51 -2.55
CA ALA A 202 19.76 24.38 -2.25
C ALA A 202 19.34 25.84 -2.05
N ALA A 203 18.41 26.36 -2.87
CA ALA A 203 17.87 27.68 -2.70
C ALA A 203 17.12 27.84 -1.37
N ARG A 204 16.28 26.85 -1.00
CA ARG A 204 15.61 26.84 0.29
C ARG A 204 16.60 26.86 1.46
N TYR A 205 17.59 25.98 1.41
CA TYR A 205 18.68 25.90 2.40
C TYR A 205 19.38 27.25 2.59
N LEU A 206 19.72 27.91 1.47
CA LEU A 206 20.38 29.21 1.48
C LEU A 206 19.45 30.32 1.96
N ALA A 207 18.17 30.31 1.59
CA ALA A 207 17.17 31.27 2.03
C ALA A 207 17.03 31.27 3.56
N VAL A 208 16.94 30.09 4.17
CA VAL A 208 16.91 29.94 5.65
C VAL A 208 18.16 30.55 6.27
N ARG A 209 19.35 30.25 5.74
CA ARG A 209 20.64 30.67 6.35
C ARG A 209 21.01 32.12 6.10
N THR A 210 20.47 32.72 5.04
CA THR A 210 20.68 34.15 4.73
C THR A 210 19.54 35.03 5.25
N GLY A 211 18.48 34.43 5.80
CA GLY A 211 17.26 35.13 6.26
C GLY A 211 16.49 35.82 5.13
N LYS A 212 16.59 35.29 3.90
CA LYS A 212 15.90 35.84 2.73
C LYS A 212 14.59 35.15 2.47
N SER A 213 13.54 35.92 2.29
CA SER A 213 12.25 35.43 1.81
C SER A 213 12.30 35.26 0.28
N VAL A 214 11.81 34.14 -0.20
CA VAL A 214 11.65 33.85 -1.63
C VAL A 214 10.20 33.42 -1.87
N PRO A 215 9.34 34.35 -2.34
CA PRO A 215 7.94 34.04 -2.57
C PRO A 215 7.78 33.07 -3.75
N LEU A 216 6.99 32.02 -3.54
CA LEU A 216 6.59 31.05 -4.55
C LEU A 216 5.08 31.25 -4.81
N ASN A 217 4.70 31.17 -6.09
CA ASN A 217 3.30 31.28 -6.51
C ASN A 217 2.94 30.11 -7.41
N GLY A 218 1.74 29.56 -7.25
CA GLY A 218 1.31 28.43 -8.05
C GLY A 218 -0.08 27.92 -7.68
N THR A 219 -0.33 26.65 -7.98
CA THR A 219 -1.58 25.97 -7.62
C THR A 219 -1.30 24.96 -6.51
N LEU A 220 -2.08 24.99 -5.44
CA LEU A 220 -2.05 23.98 -4.36
C LEU A 220 -3.20 22.99 -4.54
N TYR A 221 -2.86 21.70 -4.55
CA TYR A 221 -3.81 20.60 -4.42
C TYR A 221 -3.82 20.10 -2.97
N ARG A 222 -4.92 20.33 -2.28
CA ARG A 222 -5.12 19.87 -0.91
C ARG A 222 -5.95 18.59 -0.91
N TYR A 223 -5.37 17.51 -0.40
CA TYR A 223 -6.02 16.21 -0.31
C TYR A 223 -6.44 15.92 1.13
N THR A 224 -7.72 15.65 1.32
CA THR A 224 -8.29 15.37 2.65
C THR A 224 -8.95 14.00 2.65
N LEU A 225 -8.48 13.09 3.53
CA LEU A 225 -9.12 11.81 3.76
C LEU A 225 -10.40 12.02 4.56
N LYS A 226 -11.53 11.51 4.06
CA LYS A 226 -12.84 11.72 4.70
C LYS A 226 -13.12 10.64 5.75
N PRO A 227 -13.15 10.99 7.06
CA PRO A 227 -13.38 10.00 8.12
C PRO A 227 -14.70 9.25 7.99
N ASP A 228 -15.75 9.88 7.45
CA ASP A 228 -17.04 9.23 7.30
C ASP A 228 -17.06 8.18 6.18
N ALA A 229 -16.31 8.40 5.09
CA ALA A 229 -16.12 7.39 4.05
C ALA A 229 -15.34 6.18 4.60
N VAL A 230 -14.29 6.43 5.40
CA VAL A 230 -13.55 5.38 6.10
C VAL A 230 -14.46 4.57 7.02
N LYS A 231 -15.30 5.24 7.82
CA LYS A 231 -16.28 4.55 8.70
C LYS A 231 -17.30 3.73 7.91
N LYS A 232 -17.75 4.22 6.74
CA LYS A 232 -18.65 3.47 5.84
C LYS A 232 -17.96 2.22 5.31
N LEU A 233 -16.71 2.32 4.81
CA LEU A 233 -15.91 1.18 4.38
C LEU A 233 -15.80 0.13 5.49
N GLN A 234 -15.42 0.55 6.69
CA GLN A 234 -15.26 -0.34 7.84
C GLN A 234 -16.56 -1.02 8.28
N ARG A 235 -17.71 -0.37 8.12
CA ARG A 235 -19.02 -0.97 8.40
C ARG A 235 -19.42 -2.02 7.37
N ASN A 236 -18.98 -1.85 6.13
CA ASN A 236 -19.41 -2.70 5.03
C ASN A 236 -18.41 -3.83 4.73
N TRP A 237 -17.12 -3.65 5.06
CA TRP A 237 -16.08 -4.56 4.64
C TRP A 237 -15.09 -4.92 5.76
N TYR A 238 -14.73 -6.20 5.85
CA TYR A 238 -13.45 -6.62 6.41
C TYR A 238 -12.43 -6.60 5.28
N ILE A 239 -11.26 -6.00 5.50
CA ILE A 239 -10.23 -5.87 4.47
C ILE A 239 -8.91 -6.38 5.05
N PHE A 240 -8.31 -7.38 4.41
CA PHE A 240 -7.04 -7.97 4.86
C PHE A 240 -6.01 -7.94 3.73
N ALA A 241 -4.74 -7.71 4.10
CA ALA A 241 -3.64 -7.88 3.15
C ALA A 241 -3.17 -9.34 3.15
N VAL A 242 -2.99 -9.88 1.94
CA VAL A 242 -2.51 -11.25 1.71
C VAL A 242 -1.48 -11.25 0.58
N PRO A 243 -0.60 -12.29 0.47
CA PRO A 243 0.23 -12.46 -0.71
C PRO A 243 -0.62 -12.59 -1.97
N ASP A 244 -0.26 -11.86 -3.03
CA ASP A 244 -1.06 -11.81 -4.26
C ASP A 244 -1.16 -13.18 -4.95
N GLU A 245 -0.06 -13.92 -5.00
CA GLU A 245 -0.02 -15.27 -5.59
C GLU A 245 -1.03 -16.24 -4.94
N GLU A 246 -1.27 -16.10 -3.64
CA GLU A 246 -2.15 -16.99 -2.88
C GLU A 246 -3.64 -16.74 -3.13
N ILE A 247 -4.03 -15.56 -3.62
CA ILE A 247 -5.43 -15.24 -3.93
C ILE A 247 -5.95 -16.13 -5.04
N PHE A 248 -5.12 -16.44 -6.03
CA PHE A 248 -5.53 -17.21 -7.20
C PHE A 248 -5.39 -18.73 -7.02
N HIS A 249 -4.87 -19.18 -5.88
CA HIS A 249 -4.62 -20.59 -5.57
C HIS A 249 -5.23 -20.97 -4.23
N THR A 250 -4.41 -21.04 -3.20
CA THR A 250 -4.78 -21.59 -1.90
C THR A 250 -5.98 -20.88 -1.25
N PHE A 251 -5.98 -19.54 -1.30
CA PHE A 251 -7.08 -18.76 -0.73
C PHE A 251 -8.36 -18.91 -1.56
N TYR A 252 -8.26 -18.81 -2.88
CA TYR A 252 -9.39 -18.96 -3.79
C TYR A 252 -10.09 -20.31 -3.59
N ASP A 253 -9.32 -21.42 -3.63
CA ASP A 253 -9.86 -22.78 -3.47
C ASP A 253 -10.56 -22.96 -2.12
N ALA A 254 -9.96 -22.40 -1.06
CA ALA A 254 -10.56 -22.45 0.27
C ALA A 254 -11.88 -21.68 0.35
N MET A 255 -11.96 -20.51 -0.29
CA MET A 255 -13.16 -19.68 -0.32
C MET A 255 -14.25 -20.29 -1.21
N GLU A 256 -13.90 -20.85 -2.37
CA GLU A 256 -14.82 -21.55 -3.24
C GLU A 256 -15.37 -22.79 -2.55
N GLY A 257 -14.52 -23.63 -1.94
CA GLY A 257 -14.94 -24.80 -1.18
C GLY A 257 -15.86 -24.44 0.00
N PHE A 258 -15.65 -23.32 0.66
CA PHE A 258 -16.50 -22.81 1.72
C PHE A 258 -17.73 -22.05 1.20
N GLN A 259 -17.77 -21.74 -0.10
CA GLN A 259 -18.84 -20.92 -0.73
C GLN A 259 -18.97 -19.56 -0.05
N CYS A 260 -17.86 -18.90 0.22
CA CYS A 260 -17.80 -17.59 0.84
C CYS A 260 -17.32 -16.54 -0.16
N PRO A 261 -18.16 -15.60 -0.56
CA PRO A 261 -17.79 -14.60 -1.56
C PRO A 261 -16.72 -13.64 -1.02
N PHE A 262 -15.89 -13.15 -1.92
CA PHE A 262 -14.88 -12.13 -1.62
C PHE A 262 -14.55 -11.25 -2.82
N GLY A 263 -14.09 -10.04 -2.57
CA GLY A 263 -13.46 -9.18 -3.55
C GLY A 263 -11.95 -9.17 -3.39
N HIS A 264 -11.22 -8.74 -4.42
CA HIS A 264 -9.80 -8.44 -4.31
C HIS A 264 -9.43 -7.18 -5.08
N SER A 265 -8.36 -6.51 -4.60
CA SER A 265 -7.82 -5.30 -5.20
C SER A 265 -6.32 -5.16 -4.90
N VAL A 266 -5.67 -4.24 -5.60
CA VAL A 266 -4.31 -3.82 -5.29
C VAL A 266 -4.25 -2.96 -4.03
N LEU A 267 -3.06 -2.86 -3.42
CA LEU A 267 -2.79 -1.89 -2.36
C LEU A 267 -2.73 -0.46 -2.94
N PRO A 268 -2.95 0.56 -2.08
CA PRO A 268 -2.57 1.93 -2.42
C PRO A 268 -1.08 2.03 -2.72
N GLU A 269 -0.72 2.89 -3.67
CA GLU A 269 0.69 3.16 -3.96
C GLU A 269 1.45 3.60 -2.70
N ASN A 270 2.73 3.28 -2.66
CA ASN A 270 3.66 3.55 -1.56
C ASN A 270 3.38 2.78 -0.26
N LEU A 271 2.51 1.79 -0.29
CA LEU A 271 2.33 0.83 0.80
C LEU A 271 2.83 -0.54 0.36
N HIS A 272 3.79 -1.11 1.09
CA HIS A 272 4.51 -2.32 0.70
C HIS A 272 4.55 -3.38 1.80
N ALA A 273 5.01 -4.60 1.44
CA ALA A 273 5.33 -5.63 2.41
C ALA A 273 6.68 -5.36 3.09
N ALA A 274 6.79 -5.69 4.38
CA ALA A 274 8.01 -5.50 5.16
C ALA A 274 9.19 -6.40 4.73
N GLN A 275 8.93 -7.55 4.15
CA GLN A 275 9.91 -8.63 4.07
C GLN A 275 10.55 -8.86 2.71
N SER A 276 10.02 -8.32 1.62
CA SER A 276 10.65 -8.46 0.29
C SER A 276 9.97 -7.55 -0.74
N CYS A 277 10.77 -6.89 -1.57
CA CYS A 277 10.28 -6.21 -2.78
C CYS A 277 9.71 -7.18 -3.84
N LYS A 278 9.75 -8.50 -3.59
CA LYS A 278 9.28 -9.54 -4.50
C LYS A 278 7.87 -10.02 -4.17
N ASP A 279 7.41 -9.87 -2.92
CA ASP A 279 6.10 -10.33 -2.52
C ASP A 279 5.07 -9.25 -2.88
N MET A 280 4.46 -9.40 -4.04
CA MET A 280 3.28 -8.62 -4.40
C MET A 280 2.18 -8.92 -3.39
N LEU A 281 1.57 -7.88 -2.87
CA LEU A 281 0.44 -7.99 -1.96
C LEU A 281 -0.84 -7.55 -2.65
N ALA A 282 -1.91 -8.19 -2.27
CA ALA A 282 -3.25 -7.75 -2.63
C ALA A 282 -4.13 -7.62 -1.39
N LEU A 283 -5.22 -6.90 -1.54
CA LEU A 283 -6.26 -6.78 -0.52
C LEU A 283 -7.41 -7.71 -0.85
N ILE A 284 -7.84 -8.50 0.13
CA ILE A 284 -9.10 -9.21 0.07
C ILE A 284 -10.18 -8.44 0.82
N TRP A 285 -11.37 -8.42 0.24
CA TRP A 285 -12.52 -7.67 0.72
C TRP A 285 -13.63 -8.65 1.03
N LEU A 286 -14.02 -8.75 2.29
CA LEU A 286 -15.04 -9.66 2.78
C LEU A 286 -16.27 -8.83 3.18
N PRO A 287 -17.41 -8.97 2.47
CA PRO A 287 -18.60 -8.19 2.76
C PRO A 287 -19.23 -8.57 4.10
N ARG A 288 -19.43 -7.59 4.99
CA ARG A 288 -19.97 -7.84 6.34
C ARG A 288 -21.42 -8.28 6.35
N TRP A 289 -22.16 -8.05 5.27
CA TRP A 289 -23.54 -8.51 5.14
C TRP A 289 -23.68 -10.00 4.79
N GLN A 290 -22.58 -10.68 4.51
CA GLN A 290 -22.59 -12.11 4.22
C GLN A 290 -22.24 -12.91 5.48
N PRO A 291 -23.05 -13.89 5.91
CA PRO A 291 -22.86 -14.57 7.19
C PRO A 291 -21.51 -15.28 7.33
N LYS A 292 -21.01 -15.89 6.24
CA LYS A 292 -19.78 -16.68 6.25
C LYS A 292 -18.50 -15.83 6.37
N THR A 293 -18.54 -14.58 5.94
CA THR A 293 -17.37 -13.71 5.91
C THR A 293 -16.84 -13.35 7.31
N ALA A 294 -17.72 -13.30 8.31
CA ALA A 294 -17.32 -13.06 9.69
C ALA A 294 -16.39 -14.17 10.22
N SER A 295 -16.70 -15.45 9.91
CA SER A 295 -15.87 -16.59 10.32
C SER A 295 -14.49 -16.54 9.64
N VAL A 296 -14.47 -16.20 8.35
CA VAL A 296 -13.22 -16.03 7.59
C VAL A 296 -12.39 -14.88 8.17
N ALA A 297 -13.01 -13.71 8.40
CA ALA A 297 -12.34 -12.55 8.96
C ALA A 297 -11.75 -12.83 10.35
N GLN A 298 -12.49 -13.53 11.23
CA GLN A 298 -11.99 -13.93 12.54
C GLN A 298 -10.78 -14.87 12.44
N LEU A 299 -10.83 -15.81 11.49
CA LEU A 299 -9.72 -16.74 11.26
C LEU A 299 -8.45 -16.02 10.79
N LEU A 300 -8.58 -15.13 9.80
CA LEU A 300 -7.47 -14.33 9.29
C LEU A 300 -6.87 -13.43 10.38
N ALA A 301 -7.71 -12.73 11.14
CA ALA A 301 -7.26 -11.88 12.24
C ALA A 301 -6.49 -12.67 13.31
N ARG A 302 -7.00 -13.85 13.72
CA ARG A 302 -6.33 -14.74 14.69
C ARG A 302 -5.01 -15.30 14.17
N ALA A 303 -4.90 -15.51 12.86
CA ALA A 303 -3.68 -15.96 12.21
C ALA A 303 -2.64 -14.85 11.99
N GLY A 304 -2.97 -13.59 12.33
CA GLY A 304 -2.06 -12.45 12.25
C GLY A 304 -2.02 -11.76 10.89
N PHE A 305 -3.00 -12.01 10.01
CA PHE A 305 -3.11 -11.23 8.77
C PHE A 305 -3.43 -9.78 9.08
N PRO A 306 -2.77 -8.80 8.43
CA PRO A 306 -3.00 -7.39 8.70
C PRO A 306 -4.44 -6.99 8.35
N ASP A 307 -5.18 -6.49 9.33
CA ASP A 307 -6.47 -5.82 9.09
C ASP A 307 -6.21 -4.41 8.54
N PHE A 308 -6.48 -4.25 7.27
CA PHE A 308 -6.24 -3.01 6.53
C PHE A 308 -7.11 -1.85 7.02
N ASN A 309 -8.24 -2.14 7.67
CA ASN A 309 -9.08 -1.13 8.31
C ASN A 309 -8.33 -0.37 9.42
N HIS A 310 -7.33 -0.98 10.05
CA HIS A 310 -6.49 -0.29 11.04
C HIS A 310 -5.57 0.75 10.38
N VAL A 311 -5.06 0.48 9.17
CA VAL A 311 -4.26 1.44 8.40
C VAL A 311 -5.11 2.66 8.02
N LEU A 312 -6.31 2.41 7.49
CA LEU A 312 -7.28 3.46 7.15
C LEU A 312 -7.65 4.31 8.38
N SER A 313 -7.94 3.67 9.53
CA SER A 313 -8.27 4.38 10.77
C SER A 313 -7.15 5.29 11.24
N ARG A 314 -5.91 4.81 11.21
CA ARG A 314 -4.74 5.60 11.64
C ARG A 314 -4.61 6.87 10.82
N HIS A 315 -4.71 6.77 9.50
CA HIS A 315 -4.61 7.93 8.62
C HIS A 315 -5.82 8.89 8.76
N ALA A 316 -7.03 8.35 8.97
CA ALA A 316 -8.21 9.18 9.24
C ALA A 316 -8.10 9.94 10.56
N LEU A 317 -7.49 9.36 11.59
CA LEU A 317 -7.22 10.04 12.87
C LEU A 317 -6.19 11.17 12.69
N GLN A 318 -5.13 10.95 11.93
CA GLN A 318 -4.16 12.00 11.62
C GLN A 318 -4.82 13.20 10.94
N THR A 319 -5.74 12.95 10.01
CA THR A 319 -6.53 14.01 9.35
C THR A 319 -7.33 14.85 10.33
N THR A 320 -7.80 14.28 11.43
CA THR A 320 -8.64 15.01 12.42
C THR A 320 -7.79 15.85 13.38
N ILE A 321 -6.53 15.49 13.60
CA ILE A 321 -5.61 16.18 14.50
C ILE A 321 -4.89 17.34 13.79
N ASN A 322 -4.74 17.25 12.48
CA ASN A 322 -4.11 18.24 11.61
C ASN A 322 -5.09 19.31 11.12
#